data_e1e1a32baabeb7b90a61083459cf224b
#
_entry.id   e1e1a32baabeb7b90a61083459cf224b
#
_cell.length_a   1.000
_cell.length_b   1.000
_cell.length_c   1.000
_cell.angle_alpha   90.00
_cell.angle_beta   90.00
_cell.angle_gamma   90.00
#
_symmetry.space_group_name_H-M   'P 1'
#
loop_
_entity.id
_entity.type
_entity.pdbx_description
1 polymer ?
#
loop_
_entity_poly.entity_id
_entity_poly.type
_entity_poly.pdbx_seq_one_letter_code
_entity_poly.pdbx_strand_id
1 'polypeptide(L)'
;MFALGALLDPITSHAAPAPFEPSAAGSTLPNRLTGSFVSAARGGVKTNWVIALPPGQKAEAGSLRPVIALHGKDGDANMMLDCGVEKALAQLVREGKPPFAVVGVDGGANSYWHRRASGEDPGAMVLDELLPLLSSMGFDTTRVGFLGWSMGGYGALHLGAKLGPSRTAGICAISPALYTSFTASEAGAFDSYDDWVQNSVVGLPALNAIPLRVDCGTFDRFYFAARQFVSQLKTPPAGSFSLGGHDIGYWRTQLPGELAWMAT
;
A
#
# COMPACT_ATOMS: atom_id res chain seq x y z
N MET A 1 25.32 41.14 40.74
CA MET A 1 26.00 39.90 40.26
C MET A 1 24.95 38.80 40.33
N PHE A 2 24.22 38.57 39.26
CA PHE A 2 23.21 37.50 39.17
C PHE A 2 23.67 36.52 38.09
N ALA A 3 23.93 35.29 38.51
CA ALA A 3 24.29 34.20 37.64
C ALA A 3 23.04 33.58 37.06
N LEU A 4 22.91 33.60 35.71
CA LEU A 4 21.89 32.83 34.97
C LEU A 4 22.43 31.40 34.83
N GLY A 5 21.79 30.45 35.53
CA GLY A 5 21.98 29.04 35.29
C GLY A 5 21.11 28.59 34.11
N ALA A 6 21.71 28.20 33.01
CA ALA A 6 21.01 27.55 31.91
C ALA A 6 20.71 26.10 32.30
N LEU A 7 19.42 25.76 32.39
CA LEU A 7 18.95 24.38 32.48
C LEU A 7 19.04 23.77 31.08
N LEU A 8 19.92 22.78 30.91
CA LEU A 8 19.96 21.90 29.74
C LEU A 8 18.93 20.80 29.97
N ASP A 9 17.89 20.78 29.13
CA ASP A 9 16.96 19.66 29.06
C ASP A 9 17.67 18.38 28.60
N PRO A 10 17.40 17.23 29.22
CA PRO A 10 18.00 15.98 28.77
C PRO A 10 17.41 15.56 27.43
N ILE A 11 18.29 15.34 26.46
CA ILE A 11 17.99 14.74 25.16
C ILE A 11 17.39 13.35 25.45
N THR A 12 16.09 13.19 25.23
CA THR A 12 15.44 11.89 25.27
C THR A 12 15.97 11.02 24.13
N SER A 13 16.85 10.12 24.49
CA SER A 13 17.33 9.04 23.62
C SER A 13 16.12 8.22 23.17
N HIS A 14 15.76 8.29 21.89
CA HIS A 14 14.82 7.37 21.29
C HIS A 14 15.48 5.99 21.29
N ALA A 15 14.94 5.07 22.08
CA ALA A 15 15.36 3.68 22.05
C ALA A 15 15.15 3.11 20.64
N ALA A 16 16.18 2.45 20.12
CA ALA A 16 16.06 1.68 18.89
C ALA A 16 14.93 0.65 19.03
N PRO A 17 14.14 0.38 17.97
CA PRO A 17 13.11 -0.65 18.01
C PRO A 17 13.73 -1.99 18.42
N ALA A 18 13.05 -2.70 19.32
CA ALA A 18 13.48 -4.00 19.80
C ALA A 18 13.71 -4.97 18.63
N PRO A 19 14.70 -5.86 18.67
CA PRO A 19 14.95 -6.82 17.62
C PRO A 19 13.73 -7.71 17.42
N PHE A 20 13.39 -7.91 16.14
CA PHE A 20 12.30 -8.76 15.68
C PHE A 20 12.53 -10.21 16.16
N GLU A 21 11.63 -10.72 16.99
CA GLU A 21 11.51 -12.15 17.23
C GLU A 21 10.40 -12.71 16.32
N PRO A 22 10.71 -13.62 15.37
CA PRO A 22 9.69 -14.28 14.58
C PRO A 22 8.84 -15.14 15.51
N SER A 23 7.54 -14.92 15.53
CA SER A 23 6.59 -15.80 16.24
C SER A 23 6.68 -17.20 15.67
N ALA A 24 7.26 -18.13 16.43
CA ALA A 24 7.39 -19.54 16.09
C ALA A 24 6.10 -20.30 16.39
N ALA A 25 5.01 -19.96 15.69
CA ALA A 25 3.80 -20.78 15.64
C ALA A 25 3.07 -20.46 14.34
N GLY A 26 3.52 -21.01 13.22
CA GLY A 26 2.93 -20.79 11.92
C GLY A 26 2.78 -22.10 11.18
N SER A 27 1.62 -22.34 10.64
CA SER A 27 1.38 -23.29 9.57
C SER A 27 2.34 -22.97 8.42
N THR A 28 3.27 -23.87 8.13
CA THR A 28 4.24 -23.77 7.03
C THR A 28 3.55 -24.02 5.69
N LEU A 29 2.91 -23.02 5.13
CA LEU A 29 2.79 -22.95 3.68
C LEU A 29 4.14 -22.44 3.16
N PRO A 30 4.79 -23.12 2.21
CA PRO A 30 6.21 -22.92 1.92
C PRO A 30 6.61 -21.55 1.37
N ASN A 31 5.66 -20.65 1.11
CA ASN A 31 5.91 -19.36 0.46
C ASN A 31 5.22 -18.18 1.15
N ARG A 32 4.94 -18.25 2.45
CA ARG A 32 4.27 -17.19 3.20
C ARG A 32 5.01 -16.89 4.50
N LEU A 33 5.22 -15.61 4.77
CA LEU A 33 5.67 -15.11 6.06
C LEU A 33 4.55 -14.27 6.68
N THR A 34 4.40 -14.36 7.99
CA THR A 34 3.41 -13.55 8.74
C THR A 34 4.05 -13.02 10.01
N GLY A 35 3.58 -11.89 10.45
CA GLY A 35 4.04 -11.31 11.71
C GLY A 35 3.24 -10.07 12.09
N SER A 36 3.72 -9.37 13.10
CA SER A 36 3.12 -8.12 13.55
C SER A 36 4.17 -7.23 14.20
N PHE A 37 3.87 -5.95 14.27
CA PHE A 37 4.61 -4.97 15.05
C PHE A 37 3.63 -4.01 15.75
N VAL A 38 4.10 -3.30 16.75
CA VAL A 38 3.34 -2.22 17.38
C VAL A 38 3.66 -0.93 16.64
N SER A 39 2.68 -0.36 15.95
CA SER A 39 2.86 0.83 15.14
C SER A 39 2.75 2.09 15.99
N ALA A 40 3.81 2.87 16.10
CA ALA A 40 3.79 4.18 16.73
C ALA A 40 2.97 5.18 15.92
N ALA A 41 3.06 5.13 14.59
CA ALA A 41 2.29 5.97 13.67
C ALA A 41 0.78 5.72 13.79
N ARG A 42 0.37 4.51 14.22
CA ARG A 42 -1.03 4.16 14.49
C ARG A 42 -1.39 4.21 15.98
N GLY A 43 -0.65 5.01 16.77
CA GLY A 43 -0.98 5.21 18.19
C GLY A 43 -0.74 3.99 19.08
N GLY A 44 0.20 3.12 18.75
CA GLY A 44 0.52 1.92 19.52
C GLY A 44 -0.33 0.70 19.17
N VAL A 45 -1.06 0.73 18.04
CA VAL A 45 -1.89 -0.40 17.58
C VAL A 45 -1.02 -1.54 17.07
N LYS A 46 -1.30 -2.77 17.54
CA LYS A 46 -0.72 -3.99 16.97
C LYS A 46 -1.15 -4.12 15.51
N THR A 47 -0.18 -4.12 14.60
CA THR A 47 -0.38 -4.12 13.16
C THR A 47 0.16 -5.43 12.58
N ASN A 48 -0.72 -6.24 12.00
CA ASN A 48 -0.32 -7.49 11.37
C ASN A 48 0.12 -7.25 9.93
N TRP A 49 1.00 -8.13 9.44
CA TRP A 49 1.42 -8.16 8.05
C TRP A 49 1.53 -9.59 7.54
N VAL A 50 1.38 -9.74 6.23
CA VAL A 50 1.52 -11.00 5.52
C VAL A 50 2.38 -10.77 4.28
N ILE A 51 3.36 -11.63 4.03
CA ILE A 51 4.20 -11.59 2.83
C ILE A 51 3.97 -12.87 2.04
N ALA A 52 3.52 -12.73 0.81
CA ALA A 52 3.48 -13.81 -0.18
C ALA A 52 4.77 -13.77 -1.01
N LEU A 53 5.51 -14.88 -0.98
CA LEU A 53 6.74 -15.07 -1.76
C LEU A 53 6.45 -15.88 -3.02
N PRO A 54 7.11 -15.59 -4.15
CA PRO A 54 7.08 -16.47 -5.32
C PRO A 54 7.61 -17.87 -4.97
N PRO A 55 7.07 -18.94 -5.57
CA PRO A 55 7.58 -20.30 -5.34
C PRO A 55 9.09 -20.40 -5.56
N GLY A 56 9.78 -21.05 -4.62
CA GLY A 56 11.24 -21.24 -4.67
C GLY A 56 12.07 -20.03 -4.26
N GLN A 57 11.44 -18.91 -3.94
CA GLN A 57 12.12 -17.70 -3.46
C GLN A 57 12.08 -17.60 -1.93
N LYS A 58 13.09 -16.93 -1.38
CA LYS A 58 13.20 -16.61 0.06
C LYS A 58 13.51 -15.14 0.22
N ALA A 59 13.21 -14.60 1.39
CA ALA A 59 13.70 -13.28 1.77
C ALA A 59 15.22 -13.39 2.06
N GLU A 60 16.03 -13.15 1.04
CA GLU A 60 17.49 -13.07 1.14
C GLU A 60 17.94 -11.68 0.75
N ALA A 61 19.08 -11.23 1.28
CA ALA A 61 19.55 -9.85 1.16
C ALA A 61 19.47 -9.30 -0.28
N GLY A 62 18.58 -8.33 -0.49
CA GLY A 62 18.44 -7.58 -1.75
C GLY A 62 17.82 -8.36 -2.92
N SER A 63 17.25 -9.55 -2.70
CA SER A 63 16.82 -10.42 -3.79
C SER A 63 15.42 -10.13 -4.34
N LEU A 64 14.50 -9.63 -3.51
CA LEU A 64 13.11 -9.40 -3.88
C LEU A 64 12.67 -7.97 -3.57
N ARG A 65 12.16 -7.30 -4.58
CA ARG A 65 11.44 -6.03 -4.42
C ARG A 65 10.07 -6.29 -3.81
N PRO A 66 9.63 -5.56 -2.77
CA PRO A 66 8.25 -5.67 -2.27
C PRO A 66 7.28 -4.86 -3.12
N VAL A 67 6.10 -5.41 -3.34
CA VAL A 67 4.89 -4.73 -3.77
C VAL A 67 3.95 -4.66 -2.58
N ILE A 68 3.68 -3.45 -2.09
CA ILE A 68 2.82 -3.23 -0.93
C ILE A 68 1.37 -3.28 -1.38
N ALA A 69 0.63 -4.28 -0.90
CA ALA A 69 -0.77 -4.50 -1.22
C ALA A 69 -1.66 -3.90 -0.12
N LEU A 70 -2.42 -2.88 -0.48
CA LEU A 70 -3.27 -2.11 0.42
C LEU A 70 -4.72 -2.60 0.32
N HIS A 71 -5.28 -3.04 1.44
CA HIS A 71 -6.63 -3.56 1.50
C HIS A 71 -7.70 -2.47 1.30
N GLY A 72 -8.88 -2.88 0.88
CA GLY A 72 -10.08 -2.05 0.84
C GLY A 72 -10.65 -1.77 2.23
N LYS A 73 -11.73 -0.97 2.28
CA LYS A 73 -12.46 -0.72 3.53
C LYS A 73 -12.90 -2.03 4.17
N ASP A 74 -12.82 -2.09 5.50
CA ASP A 74 -13.14 -3.25 6.34
C ASP A 74 -12.30 -4.52 6.03
N GLY A 75 -11.23 -4.39 5.23
CA GLY A 75 -10.26 -5.44 4.98
C GLY A 75 -9.11 -5.46 5.98
N ASP A 76 -8.21 -6.40 5.78
CA ASP A 76 -6.98 -6.59 6.56
C ASP A 76 -5.80 -7.02 5.66
N ALA A 77 -4.67 -7.34 6.28
CA ALA A 77 -3.47 -7.81 5.59
C ALA A 77 -3.68 -9.05 4.70
N ASN A 78 -4.69 -9.89 5.00
CA ASN A 78 -4.96 -11.13 4.27
C ASN A 78 -5.78 -10.90 2.99
N MET A 79 -6.40 -9.75 2.78
CA MET A 79 -7.23 -9.48 1.61
C MET A 79 -6.52 -9.82 0.29
N MET A 80 -5.21 -9.58 0.21
CA MET A 80 -4.42 -9.93 -0.97
C MET A 80 -4.42 -11.44 -1.26
N LEU A 81 -4.43 -12.27 -0.22
CA LEU A 81 -4.49 -13.73 -0.34
C LEU A 81 -5.87 -14.17 -0.87
N ASP A 82 -6.92 -13.56 -0.34
CA ASP A 82 -8.29 -13.79 -0.79
C ASP A 82 -8.48 -13.40 -2.26
N CYS A 83 -7.78 -12.37 -2.71
CA CYS A 83 -7.73 -12.00 -4.13
C CYS A 83 -6.95 -12.99 -5.00
N GLY A 84 -6.13 -13.88 -4.41
CA GLY A 84 -5.44 -14.94 -5.14
C GLY A 84 -4.00 -14.60 -5.55
N VAL A 85 -3.33 -13.72 -4.81
CA VAL A 85 -1.95 -13.28 -5.08
C VAL A 85 -0.97 -14.44 -5.18
N GLU A 86 -1.04 -15.44 -4.29
CA GLU A 86 -0.11 -16.58 -4.31
C GLU A 86 -0.20 -17.39 -5.62
N LYS A 87 -1.43 -17.60 -6.11
CA LYS A 87 -1.65 -18.29 -7.39
C LYS A 87 -1.09 -17.49 -8.57
N ALA A 88 -1.28 -16.17 -8.54
CA ALA A 88 -0.77 -15.29 -9.57
C ALA A 88 0.77 -15.19 -9.55
N LEU A 89 1.41 -15.11 -8.38
CA LEU A 89 2.87 -15.17 -8.25
C LEU A 89 3.43 -16.50 -8.77
N ALA A 90 2.77 -17.62 -8.46
CA ALA A 90 3.18 -18.94 -8.98
C ALA A 90 3.05 -19.02 -10.51
N GLN A 91 2.08 -18.35 -11.11
CA GLN A 91 1.96 -18.25 -12.57
C GLN A 91 3.11 -17.45 -13.16
N LEU A 92 3.44 -16.27 -12.59
CA LEU A 92 4.56 -15.44 -13.06
C LEU A 92 5.90 -16.20 -13.07
N VAL A 93 6.16 -16.99 -12.02
CA VAL A 93 7.36 -17.84 -11.97
C VAL A 93 7.38 -18.84 -13.13
N ARG A 94 6.25 -19.51 -13.41
CA ARG A 94 6.15 -20.44 -14.57
C ARG A 94 6.36 -19.73 -15.92
N GLU A 95 5.99 -18.47 -16.00
CA GLU A 95 6.16 -17.62 -17.19
C GLU A 95 7.57 -16.99 -17.30
N GLY A 96 8.45 -17.27 -16.34
CA GLY A 96 9.83 -16.74 -16.32
C GLY A 96 9.90 -15.23 -16.06
N LYS A 97 8.89 -14.64 -15.44
CA LYS A 97 8.87 -13.22 -15.10
C LYS A 97 9.77 -12.94 -13.89
N PRO A 98 10.38 -11.73 -13.81
CA PRO A 98 11.16 -11.32 -12.65
C PRO A 98 10.36 -11.48 -11.35
N PRO A 99 10.92 -12.16 -10.32
CA PRO A 99 10.23 -12.40 -9.07
C PRO A 99 10.16 -11.13 -8.22
N PHE A 100 9.07 -10.98 -7.47
CA PHE A 100 8.88 -9.96 -6.43
C PHE A 100 7.98 -10.51 -5.33
N ALA A 101 8.05 -9.92 -4.13
CA ALA A 101 7.17 -10.28 -3.03
C ALA A 101 5.93 -9.38 -3.00
N VAL A 102 4.79 -9.88 -2.53
CA VAL A 102 3.61 -9.05 -2.25
C VAL A 102 3.38 -9.01 -0.76
N VAL A 103 3.24 -7.81 -0.20
CA VAL A 103 3.16 -7.55 1.23
C VAL A 103 1.83 -6.89 1.57
N GLY A 104 0.94 -7.59 2.27
CA GLY A 104 -0.26 -7.04 2.88
C GLY A 104 0.03 -6.56 4.31
N VAL A 105 -0.64 -5.51 4.74
CA VAL A 105 -0.52 -4.94 6.08
C VAL A 105 -1.87 -4.39 6.54
N ASP A 106 -2.14 -4.45 7.86
CA ASP A 106 -3.36 -3.87 8.45
C ASP A 106 -3.25 -2.34 8.47
N GLY A 107 -4.10 -1.67 7.73
CA GLY A 107 -4.15 -0.20 7.67
C GLY A 107 -5.26 0.45 8.49
N GLY A 108 -6.13 -0.37 9.14
CA GLY A 108 -7.37 0.10 9.77
C GLY A 108 -8.57 0.05 8.84
N ALA A 109 -9.74 -0.20 9.42
CA ALA A 109 -10.97 -0.54 8.69
C ALA A 109 -11.41 0.54 7.68
N ASN A 110 -11.27 1.82 8.03
CA ASN A 110 -11.73 2.96 7.21
C ASN A 110 -10.74 4.13 7.27
N SER A 111 -9.46 3.84 7.07
CA SER A 111 -8.38 4.80 7.27
C SER A 111 -8.08 5.67 6.05
N TYR A 112 -8.43 5.22 4.86
CA TYR A 112 -8.03 5.81 3.58
C TYR A 112 -6.52 6.05 3.47
N TRP A 113 -5.72 5.29 4.23
CA TRP A 113 -4.26 5.27 4.15
C TRP A 113 -3.58 6.63 4.32
N HIS A 114 -4.24 7.58 5.00
CA HIS A 114 -3.69 8.89 5.32
C HIS A 114 -3.86 9.23 6.81
N ARG A 115 -3.17 10.27 7.26
CA ARG A 115 -3.26 10.74 8.65
C ARG A 115 -4.68 11.18 8.97
N ARG A 116 -5.18 10.73 10.13
CA ARG A 116 -6.52 11.03 10.63
C ARG A 116 -6.47 12.10 11.74
N ALA A 117 -7.58 12.79 11.97
CA ALA A 117 -7.72 13.75 13.08
C ALA A 117 -7.49 13.10 14.45
N SER A 118 -7.70 11.79 14.58
CA SER A 118 -7.34 11.01 15.78
C SER A 118 -5.84 10.97 16.07
N GLY A 119 -4.99 11.34 15.10
CA GLY A 119 -3.54 11.22 15.14
C GLY A 119 -3.02 9.91 14.55
N GLU A 120 -3.87 8.93 14.29
CA GLU A 120 -3.49 7.70 13.58
C GLU A 120 -3.08 8.01 12.14
N ASP A 121 -1.92 7.49 11.70
CA ASP A 121 -1.38 7.70 10.35
C ASP A 121 -0.93 6.37 9.73
N PRO A 122 -1.85 5.63 9.10
CA PRO A 122 -1.49 4.37 8.42
C PRO A 122 -0.58 4.59 7.21
N GLY A 123 -0.55 5.78 6.62
CA GLY A 123 0.39 6.12 5.57
C GLY A 123 1.83 6.20 6.09
N ALA A 124 2.04 6.90 7.20
CA ALA A 124 3.34 6.93 7.88
C ALA A 124 3.74 5.54 8.37
N MET A 125 2.80 4.73 8.89
CA MET A 125 3.06 3.34 9.27
C MET A 125 3.65 2.54 8.10
N VAL A 126 3.10 2.67 6.89
CA VAL A 126 3.65 1.98 5.71
C VAL A 126 5.04 2.51 5.36
N LEU A 127 5.19 3.84 5.24
CA LEU A 127 6.41 4.44 4.69
C LEU A 127 7.58 4.45 5.68
N ASP A 128 7.30 4.67 6.98
CA ASP A 128 8.31 4.95 8.00
C ASP A 128 8.53 3.77 8.98
N GLU A 129 7.64 2.76 8.99
CA GLU A 129 7.76 1.59 9.85
C GLU A 129 7.82 0.28 9.06
N LEU A 130 6.85 0.01 8.16
CA LEU A 130 6.82 -1.24 7.39
C LEU A 130 7.97 -1.34 6.39
N LEU A 131 8.26 -0.29 5.61
CA LEU A 131 9.38 -0.34 4.63
C LEU A 131 10.74 -0.56 5.31
N PRO A 132 11.09 0.12 6.42
CA PRO A 132 12.30 -0.20 7.20
C PRO A 132 12.30 -1.63 7.75
N LEU A 133 11.18 -2.14 8.24
CA LEU A 133 11.05 -3.53 8.68
C LEU A 133 11.37 -4.50 7.53
N LEU A 134 10.78 -4.31 6.36
CA LEU A 134 11.04 -5.14 5.18
C LEU A 134 12.51 -5.08 4.75
N SER A 135 13.13 -3.90 4.80
CA SER A 135 14.57 -3.74 4.55
C SER A 135 15.40 -4.56 5.53
N SER A 136 15.08 -4.54 6.82
CA SER A 136 15.76 -5.34 7.84
C SER A 136 15.58 -6.85 7.66
N MET A 137 14.47 -7.26 7.01
CA MET A 137 14.20 -8.65 6.64
C MET A 137 14.92 -9.09 5.35
N GLY A 138 15.66 -8.18 4.68
CA GLY A 138 16.44 -8.48 3.49
C GLY A 138 15.72 -8.20 2.16
N PHE A 139 14.56 -7.54 2.15
CA PHE A 139 13.92 -7.10 0.91
C PHE A 139 14.59 -5.85 0.32
N ASP A 140 14.60 -5.73 -1.01
CA ASP A 140 15.05 -4.53 -1.69
C ASP A 140 13.97 -3.44 -1.65
N THR A 141 14.04 -2.55 -0.67
CA THR A 141 13.15 -1.41 -0.50
C THR A 141 13.64 -0.12 -1.14
N THR A 142 14.66 -0.17 -1.98
CA THR A 142 15.18 1.00 -2.72
C THR A 142 14.11 1.59 -3.64
N ARG A 143 13.36 0.72 -4.32
CA ARG A 143 12.17 1.06 -5.10
C ARG A 143 11.08 0.01 -4.87
N VAL A 144 9.91 0.44 -4.41
CA VAL A 144 8.79 -0.46 -4.08
C VAL A 144 7.60 -0.25 -5.02
N GLY A 145 6.82 -1.30 -5.24
CA GLY A 145 5.54 -1.19 -5.91
C GLY A 145 4.40 -0.95 -4.92
N PHE A 146 3.32 -0.35 -5.38
CA PHE A 146 2.06 -0.26 -4.66
C PHE A 146 0.93 -0.90 -5.46
N LEU A 147 0.13 -1.70 -4.80
CA LEU A 147 -1.06 -2.36 -5.33
C LEU A 147 -2.20 -2.13 -4.35
N GLY A 148 -3.42 -1.90 -4.80
CA GLY A 148 -4.52 -1.78 -3.86
C GLY A 148 -5.89 -1.75 -4.50
N TRP A 149 -6.89 -2.15 -3.72
CA TRP A 149 -8.29 -2.27 -4.12
C TRP A 149 -9.15 -1.28 -3.37
N SER A 150 -10.07 -0.59 -4.05
CA SER A 150 -11.03 0.33 -3.44
C SER A 150 -10.32 1.42 -2.62
N MET A 151 -10.55 1.50 -1.30
CA MET A 151 -9.80 2.34 -0.37
C MET A 151 -8.28 2.15 -0.51
N GLY A 152 -7.82 0.90 -0.69
CA GLY A 152 -6.40 0.59 -0.95
C GLY A 152 -5.92 1.05 -2.31
N GLY A 153 -6.79 1.08 -3.33
CA GLY A 153 -6.47 1.64 -4.64
C GLY A 153 -6.22 3.15 -4.58
N TYR A 154 -7.04 3.88 -3.81
CA TYR A 154 -6.75 5.27 -3.46
C TYR A 154 -5.43 5.37 -2.67
N GLY A 155 -5.25 4.52 -1.64
CA GLY A 155 -4.03 4.49 -0.84
C GLY A 155 -2.76 4.24 -1.66
N ALA A 156 -2.81 3.35 -2.66
CA ALA A 156 -1.70 3.07 -3.57
C ALA A 156 -1.29 4.33 -4.36
N LEU A 157 -2.26 5.08 -4.89
CA LEU A 157 -2.01 6.36 -5.56
C LEU A 157 -1.42 7.39 -4.60
N HIS A 158 -2.00 7.52 -3.40
CA HIS A 158 -1.58 8.48 -2.39
C HIS A 158 -0.16 8.20 -1.88
N LEU A 159 0.12 6.98 -1.42
CA LEU A 159 1.42 6.61 -0.85
C LEU A 159 2.51 6.53 -1.91
N GLY A 160 2.21 6.02 -3.11
CA GLY A 160 3.16 6.00 -4.21
C GLY A 160 3.57 7.40 -4.65
N ALA A 161 2.63 8.34 -4.72
CA ALA A 161 2.92 9.75 -5.00
C ALA A 161 3.74 10.41 -3.87
N LYS A 162 3.41 10.12 -2.60
CA LYS A 162 4.11 10.65 -1.41
C LYS A 162 5.54 10.11 -1.32
N LEU A 163 5.78 8.84 -1.61
CA LEU A 163 7.11 8.25 -1.66
C LEU A 163 7.96 8.81 -2.82
N GLY A 164 7.29 9.21 -3.90
CA GLY A 164 7.88 9.88 -5.05
C GLY A 164 8.43 8.95 -6.13
N PRO A 165 8.67 9.49 -7.35
CA PRO A 165 9.00 8.70 -8.54
C PRO A 165 10.35 7.99 -8.48
N SER A 166 11.30 8.49 -7.69
CA SER A 166 12.61 7.84 -7.52
C SER A 166 12.52 6.53 -6.73
N ARG A 167 11.59 6.43 -5.80
CA ARG A 167 11.42 5.29 -4.90
C ARG A 167 10.20 4.42 -5.22
N THR A 168 9.27 4.90 -6.04
CA THR A 168 8.09 4.14 -6.48
C THR A 168 8.36 3.47 -7.82
N ALA A 169 8.37 2.15 -7.84
CA ALA A 169 8.61 1.37 -9.05
C ALA A 169 7.39 1.37 -9.98
N GLY A 170 6.20 1.34 -9.41
CA GLY A 170 4.93 1.39 -10.12
C GLY A 170 3.76 1.38 -9.15
N ILE A 171 2.60 1.83 -9.62
CA ILE A 171 1.35 1.84 -8.87
C ILE A 171 0.27 1.11 -9.67
N CYS A 172 -0.40 0.14 -9.08
CA CYS A 172 -1.58 -0.51 -9.62
C CYS A 172 -2.79 -0.20 -8.74
N ALA A 173 -3.68 0.67 -9.21
CA ALA A 173 -4.88 1.09 -8.51
C ALA A 173 -6.12 0.40 -9.10
N ILE A 174 -6.74 -0.46 -8.30
CA ILE A 174 -7.86 -1.30 -8.76
C ILE A 174 -9.14 -0.79 -8.13
N SER A 175 -10.13 -0.46 -8.96
CA SER A 175 -11.40 0.10 -8.49
C SER A 175 -11.18 1.21 -7.44
N PRO A 176 -10.25 2.17 -7.67
CA PRO A 176 -9.80 3.08 -6.63
C PRO A 176 -10.97 3.93 -6.11
N ALA A 177 -11.08 4.02 -4.78
CA ALA A 177 -12.13 4.81 -4.12
C ALA A 177 -11.87 6.31 -4.28
N LEU A 178 -12.09 6.82 -5.47
CA LEU A 178 -11.95 8.21 -5.85
C LEU A 178 -13.30 8.94 -5.76
N TYR A 179 -13.24 10.19 -5.34
CA TYR A 179 -14.43 11.04 -5.20
C TYR A 179 -14.25 12.34 -5.95
N THR A 180 -15.29 12.78 -6.64
CA THR A 180 -15.29 14.01 -7.43
C THR A 180 -15.48 15.27 -6.58
N SER A 181 -15.95 15.10 -5.33
CA SER A 181 -16.09 16.17 -4.34
C SER A 181 -16.06 15.60 -2.93
N PHE A 182 -15.81 16.44 -1.93
CA PHE A 182 -15.92 16.06 -0.52
C PHE A 182 -17.32 15.54 -0.14
N THR A 183 -18.37 16.23 -0.62
CA THR A 183 -19.74 15.85 -0.33
C THR A 183 -20.16 14.53 -0.98
N ALA A 184 -19.45 14.07 -2.00
CA ALA A 184 -19.65 12.77 -2.64
C ALA A 184 -18.83 11.67 -1.96
N SER A 185 -17.91 12.01 -1.05
CA SER A 185 -17.10 11.02 -0.37
C SER A 185 -17.94 10.20 0.63
N GLU A 186 -17.53 8.94 0.80
CA GLU A 186 -18.13 8.07 1.80
C GLU A 186 -17.88 8.63 3.21
N ALA A 187 -18.87 8.48 4.09
CA ALA A 187 -18.75 8.95 5.47
C ALA A 187 -17.52 8.34 6.15
N GLY A 188 -16.71 9.19 6.76
CA GLY A 188 -15.47 8.80 7.41
C GLY A 188 -14.28 8.51 6.46
N ALA A 189 -14.42 8.75 5.15
CA ALA A 189 -13.29 8.68 4.24
C ALA A 189 -12.26 9.79 4.51
N PHE A 190 -12.75 10.97 4.82
CA PHE A 190 -11.96 12.16 5.19
C PHE A 190 -12.60 12.84 6.40
N ASP A 191 -11.78 13.46 7.24
CA ASP A 191 -12.24 14.07 8.48
C ASP A 191 -12.86 15.46 8.29
N SER A 192 -12.49 16.16 7.19
CA SER A 192 -13.01 17.47 6.82
C SER A 192 -12.81 17.75 5.33
N TYR A 193 -13.36 18.87 4.85
CA TYR A 193 -13.07 19.36 3.50
C TYR A 193 -11.58 19.64 3.29
N ASP A 194 -10.92 20.25 4.27
CA ASP A 194 -9.47 20.54 4.18
C ASP A 194 -8.65 19.24 4.15
N ASP A 195 -9.03 18.25 4.93
CA ASP A 195 -8.41 16.92 4.92
C ASP A 195 -8.56 16.26 3.54
N TRP A 196 -9.76 16.32 2.92
CA TRP A 196 -9.99 15.85 1.56
C TRP A 196 -9.11 16.55 0.52
N VAL A 197 -8.97 17.89 0.63
CA VAL A 197 -8.12 18.68 -0.28
C VAL A 197 -6.65 18.28 -0.12
N GLN A 198 -6.16 18.19 1.13
CA GLN A 198 -4.75 17.89 1.43
C GLN A 198 -4.35 16.48 0.99
N ASN A 199 -5.29 15.54 1.03
CA ASN A 199 -5.06 14.14 0.66
C ASN A 199 -5.58 13.77 -0.73
N SER A 200 -6.01 14.76 -1.54
CA SER A 200 -6.43 14.52 -2.92
C SER A 200 -5.29 13.97 -3.76
N VAL A 201 -5.56 12.90 -4.49
CA VAL A 201 -4.61 12.34 -5.46
C VAL A 201 -4.75 12.95 -6.86
N VAL A 202 -5.79 13.75 -7.06
CA VAL A 202 -6.08 14.40 -8.35
C VAL A 202 -5.09 15.54 -8.58
N GLY A 203 -4.47 15.57 -9.74
CA GLY A 203 -3.55 16.64 -10.12
C GLY A 203 -2.15 16.55 -9.48
N LEU A 204 -1.83 15.49 -8.73
CA LEU A 204 -0.48 15.30 -8.17
C LEU A 204 0.56 15.11 -9.27
N PRO A 205 1.57 16.00 -9.38
CA PRO A 205 2.59 15.91 -10.45
C PRO A 205 3.37 14.59 -10.43
N ALA A 206 3.61 14.02 -9.24
CA ALA A 206 4.34 12.76 -9.06
C ALA A 206 3.69 11.60 -9.83
N LEU A 207 2.36 11.55 -9.93
CA LEU A 207 1.64 10.48 -10.64
C LEU A 207 1.86 10.50 -12.16
N ASN A 208 2.31 11.63 -12.73
CA ASN A 208 2.70 11.70 -14.13
C ASN A 208 4.14 11.21 -14.41
N ALA A 209 4.92 10.94 -13.36
CA ALA A 209 6.30 10.49 -13.46
C ALA A 209 6.51 9.06 -12.92
N ILE A 210 5.46 8.42 -12.43
CA ILE A 210 5.46 7.06 -11.91
C ILE A 210 4.72 6.16 -12.90
N PRO A 211 5.23 4.96 -13.25
CA PRO A 211 4.46 3.97 -14.00
C PRO A 211 3.14 3.69 -13.28
N LEU A 212 2.03 3.85 -13.98
CA LEU A 212 0.70 3.77 -13.41
C LEU A 212 -0.19 2.81 -14.20
N ARG A 213 -0.92 1.95 -13.49
CA ARG A 213 -1.98 1.10 -14.01
C ARG A 213 -3.26 1.37 -13.22
N VAL A 214 -4.38 1.51 -13.94
CA VAL A 214 -5.72 1.69 -13.34
C VAL A 214 -6.68 0.70 -13.99
N ASP A 215 -7.26 -0.18 -13.18
CA ASP A 215 -8.32 -1.10 -13.61
C ASP A 215 -9.61 -0.80 -12.82
N CYS A 216 -10.76 -0.77 -13.51
CA CYS A 216 -12.04 -0.52 -12.87
C CYS A 216 -13.18 -1.18 -13.66
N GLY A 217 -14.14 -1.76 -12.95
CA GLY A 217 -15.32 -2.34 -13.56
C GLY A 217 -16.25 -1.28 -14.16
N THR A 218 -16.90 -1.59 -15.28
CA THR A 218 -17.85 -0.64 -15.92
C THR A 218 -19.14 -0.44 -15.13
N PHE A 219 -19.45 -1.34 -14.20
CA PHE A 219 -20.56 -1.23 -13.23
C PHE A 219 -20.08 -0.88 -11.82
N ASP A 220 -18.80 -0.51 -11.67
CA ASP A 220 -18.25 -0.08 -10.41
C ASP A 220 -18.76 1.32 -10.05
N ARG A 221 -19.11 1.54 -8.78
CA ARG A 221 -19.54 2.86 -8.28
C ARG A 221 -18.49 3.95 -8.47
N PHE A 222 -17.22 3.59 -8.56
CA PHE A 222 -16.12 4.53 -8.79
C PHE A 222 -15.75 4.70 -10.28
N TYR A 223 -16.43 4.02 -11.19
CA TYR A 223 -16.11 4.04 -12.62
C TYR A 223 -15.93 5.46 -13.18
N PHE A 224 -16.92 6.34 -12.94
CA PHE A 224 -16.86 7.71 -13.47
C PHE A 224 -15.73 8.53 -12.87
N ALA A 225 -15.52 8.42 -11.55
CA ALA A 225 -14.42 9.12 -10.86
C ALA A 225 -13.05 8.61 -11.32
N ALA A 226 -12.89 7.30 -11.49
CA ALA A 226 -11.67 6.71 -12.04
C ALA A 226 -11.41 7.14 -13.49
N ARG A 227 -12.44 7.19 -14.34
CA ARG A 227 -12.35 7.73 -15.71
C ARG A 227 -11.93 9.19 -15.74
N GLN A 228 -12.53 10.00 -14.88
CA GLN A 228 -12.18 11.42 -14.74
C GLN A 228 -10.73 11.59 -14.28
N PHE A 229 -10.30 10.83 -13.28
CA PHE A 229 -8.91 10.82 -12.82
C PHE A 229 -7.94 10.50 -13.96
N VAL A 230 -8.19 9.41 -14.69
CA VAL A 230 -7.35 8.98 -15.81
C VAL A 230 -7.28 10.03 -16.91
N SER A 231 -8.39 10.73 -17.22
CA SER A 231 -8.42 11.78 -18.24
C SER A 231 -7.58 13.03 -17.89
N GLN A 232 -7.21 13.19 -16.63
CA GLN A 232 -6.38 14.33 -16.15
C GLN A 232 -4.88 14.00 -16.11
N LEU A 233 -4.50 12.74 -16.33
CA LEU A 233 -3.10 12.34 -16.42
C LEU A 233 -2.49 12.79 -17.76
N LYS A 234 -1.24 13.24 -17.73
CA LYS A 234 -0.51 13.64 -18.93
C LYS A 234 -0.25 12.48 -19.89
N THR A 235 -0.02 11.30 -19.31
CA THR A 235 0.18 10.05 -20.07
C THR A 235 -0.90 9.06 -19.64
N PRO A 236 -1.62 8.46 -20.58
CA PRO A 236 -2.59 7.41 -20.28
C PRO A 236 -1.92 6.29 -19.48
N PRO A 237 -2.50 5.87 -18.35
CA PRO A 237 -1.96 4.74 -17.59
C PRO A 237 -2.24 3.42 -18.32
N ALA A 238 -1.49 2.38 -17.97
CA ALA A 238 -1.87 1.01 -18.29
C ALA A 238 -3.19 0.63 -17.61
N GLY A 239 -3.74 -0.54 -17.94
CA GLY A 239 -4.96 -1.06 -17.34
C GLY A 239 -6.18 -0.90 -18.25
N SER A 240 -7.35 -1.20 -17.70
CA SER A 240 -8.58 -1.25 -18.48
C SER A 240 -9.83 -0.91 -17.67
N PHE A 241 -10.84 -0.42 -18.38
CA PHE A 241 -12.20 -0.30 -17.87
C PHE A 241 -13.03 -1.41 -18.54
N SER A 242 -13.19 -2.53 -17.83
CA SER A 242 -13.80 -3.76 -18.37
C SER A 242 -15.08 -4.16 -17.64
N LEU A 243 -15.80 -5.13 -18.18
CA LEU A 243 -17.06 -5.60 -17.61
C LEU A 243 -16.83 -6.13 -16.19
N GLY A 244 -17.53 -5.58 -15.19
CA GLY A 244 -17.45 -5.99 -13.79
C GLY A 244 -17.96 -4.93 -12.83
N GLY A 245 -18.13 -5.31 -11.57
CA GLY A 245 -18.60 -4.46 -10.47
C GLY A 245 -17.49 -4.10 -9.49
N HIS A 246 -17.88 -3.58 -8.33
CA HIS A 246 -17.01 -3.28 -7.21
C HIS A 246 -16.94 -4.49 -6.26
N ASP A 247 -16.32 -5.57 -6.69
CA ASP A 247 -16.33 -6.82 -5.94
C ASP A 247 -15.06 -7.67 -6.18
N ILE A 248 -14.83 -8.60 -5.25
CA ILE A 248 -13.68 -9.49 -5.27
C ILE A 248 -13.64 -10.42 -6.50
N GLY A 249 -14.78 -10.72 -7.10
CA GLY A 249 -14.88 -11.51 -8.33
C GLY A 249 -14.18 -10.80 -9.48
N TYR A 250 -14.51 -9.51 -9.67
CA TYR A 250 -13.84 -8.67 -10.66
C TYR A 250 -12.33 -8.56 -10.38
N TRP A 251 -11.94 -8.25 -9.14
CA TRP A 251 -10.54 -8.06 -8.76
C TRP A 251 -9.69 -9.32 -9.00
N ARG A 252 -10.23 -10.51 -8.68
CA ARG A 252 -9.57 -11.78 -8.96
C ARG A 252 -9.31 -12.02 -10.46
N THR A 253 -10.20 -11.55 -11.32
CA THR A 253 -10.02 -11.71 -12.77
C THR A 253 -8.95 -10.79 -13.34
N GLN A 254 -8.74 -9.62 -12.75
CA GLN A 254 -7.74 -8.64 -13.19
C GLN A 254 -6.34 -8.92 -12.63
N LEU A 255 -6.25 -9.48 -11.43
CA LEU A 255 -5.01 -9.63 -10.66
C LEU A 255 -3.85 -10.29 -11.41
N PRO A 256 -4.01 -11.36 -12.22
CA PRO A 256 -2.88 -11.93 -12.97
C PRO A 256 -2.22 -10.92 -13.92
N GLY A 257 -3.03 -10.15 -14.65
CA GLY A 257 -2.55 -9.09 -15.55
C GLY A 257 -1.89 -7.92 -14.82
N GLU A 258 -2.39 -7.60 -13.63
CA GLU A 258 -1.86 -6.56 -12.76
C GLU A 258 -0.49 -6.92 -12.20
N LEU A 259 -0.33 -8.13 -11.68
CA LEU A 259 0.96 -8.61 -11.18
C LEU A 259 1.96 -8.85 -12.33
N ALA A 260 1.51 -9.29 -13.51
CA ALA A 260 2.37 -9.40 -14.69
C ALA A 260 2.92 -8.03 -15.11
N TRP A 261 2.10 -6.98 -15.04
CA TRP A 261 2.53 -5.61 -15.31
C TRP A 261 3.51 -5.11 -14.23
N MET A 262 3.31 -5.45 -12.95
CA MET A 262 4.22 -5.08 -11.88
C MET A 262 5.59 -5.78 -11.97
N ALA A 263 5.69 -6.87 -12.72
CA ALA A 263 6.93 -7.62 -12.96
C ALA A 263 7.82 -7.02 -14.08
N THR A 264 7.38 -5.92 -14.74
CA THR A 264 8.12 -5.28 -15.86
C THR A 264 9.15 -4.23 -15.41
#